data_f555b52f6a077532eb766b254e55ad81
#
_entry.id   f555b52f6a077532eb766b254e55ad81
#
_cell.length_a   1.000
_cell.length_b   1.000
_cell.length_c   1.000
_cell.angle_alpha   90.00
_cell.angle_beta   90.00
_cell.angle_gamma   90.00
#
_symmetry.space_group_name_H-M   'P 1'
#
loop_
_entity.id
_entity.type
_entity.pdbx_description
1 polymer ?
#
loop_
_entity_poly.entity_id
_entity_poly.type
_entity_poly.pdbx_seq_one_letter_code
_entity_poly.pdbx_strand_id
1 'polypeptide(L)'
;MIMEEKKTLLEVKDLHTYFYLEQGVSKALHGVSFDIKEGETLGVVGESGCGKSMTALSIMRQIPDPPGRIVSGEILLHGEDLLKKSKSEMRKLRGSELAMIFQEPMTSLNPVMTIGSQIAETIRIHEKVTKPQAMEKAINMLRLVRIPLAEQRYHEYPHQLSGGMRQRVMIAMALACHPSLLICDEPTTALDVTVQAQILQLIAELQKKSGMSVMLITHDLGVISQVADRVVIMYAGKIVEYASKENIFNHPLHPYTEALLKSVPRLSGEAGKELYMIPGMVPSLIGEPKGCLFAPRCPYAQEECFAIEPELKEISGGRVCCHRYDREEGEGHE
;
A
#
# COMPACT_ATOMS: atom_id res chain seq x y z
N MET A 1 29.06 -2.51 -13.96
CA MET A 1 28.39 -1.34 -13.38
C MET A 1 27.89 -1.79 -12.02
N ILE A 2 28.54 -1.43 -10.95
CA ILE A 2 28.13 -1.77 -9.58
C ILE A 2 26.83 -1.00 -9.38
N MET A 3 25.69 -1.70 -9.28
CA MET A 3 24.43 -1.08 -8.88
C MET A 3 24.64 -0.60 -7.44
N GLU A 4 24.68 0.71 -7.22
CA GLU A 4 24.63 1.26 -5.87
C GLU A 4 23.38 0.72 -5.18
N GLU A 5 23.57 0.08 -4.05
CA GLU A 5 22.49 -0.46 -3.24
C GLU A 5 21.64 0.72 -2.73
N LYS A 6 20.40 0.84 -3.23
CA LYS A 6 19.49 1.94 -2.86
C LYS A 6 19.30 1.94 -1.34
N LYS A 7 19.43 3.10 -0.71
CA LYS A 7 19.21 3.28 0.72
C LYS A 7 17.79 2.95 1.12
N THR A 8 17.60 2.36 2.29
CA THR A 8 16.28 2.10 2.85
C THR A 8 15.65 3.40 3.36
N LEU A 9 14.47 3.74 2.85
CA LEU A 9 13.66 4.88 3.27
C LEU A 9 12.77 4.53 4.48
N LEU A 10 11.98 3.47 4.31
CA LEU A 10 11.06 2.95 5.33
C LEU A 10 11.42 1.51 5.65
N GLU A 11 11.43 1.15 6.92
CA GLU A 11 11.58 -0.23 7.38
C GLU A 11 10.52 -0.53 8.44
N VAL A 12 9.72 -1.55 8.21
CA VAL A 12 8.70 -2.07 9.14
C VAL A 12 9.19 -3.40 9.68
N LYS A 13 9.25 -3.54 11.00
CA LYS A 13 9.76 -4.73 11.69
C LYS A 13 8.72 -5.27 12.65
N ASP A 14 8.32 -6.52 12.46
CA ASP A 14 7.46 -7.29 13.34
C ASP A 14 6.24 -6.50 13.84
N LEU A 15 5.55 -5.84 12.89
CA LEU A 15 4.44 -4.94 13.21
C LEU A 15 3.18 -5.71 13.57
N HIS A 16 2.63 -5.41 14.74
CA HIS A 16 1.37 -5.98 15.25
C HIS A 16 0.36 -4.86 15.51
N THR A 17 -0.82 -4.96 14.88
CA THR A 17 -1.93 -4.03 15.07
C THR A 17 -3.20 -4.83 15.35
N TYR A 18 -3.80 -4.61 16.53
CA TYR A 18 -4.95 -5.36 17.02
C TYR A 18 -6.15 -4.44 17.24
N PHE A 19 -7.34 -5.02 17.11
CA PHE A 19 -8.62 -4.38 17.40
C PHE A 19 -9.32 -5.13 18.52
N TYR A 20 -9.67 -4.41 19.58
CA TYR A 20 -10.35 -4.95 20.75
C TYR A 20 -11.86 -4.75 20.59
N LEU A 21 -12.51 -5.77 20.06
CA LEU A 21 -13.93 -5.79 19.74
C LEU A 21 -14.73 -6.52 20.83
N GLU A 22 -16.04 -6.32 20.89
CA GLU A 22 -16.91 -7.07 21.84
C GLU A 22 -16.84 -8.59 21.63
N GLN A 23 -16.60 -9.03 20.39
CA GLN A 23 -16.51 -10.44 20.01
C GLN A 23 -15.12 -11.06 20.25
N GLY A 24 -14.13 -10.27 20.70
CA GLY A 24 -12.77 -10.70 20.94
C GLY A 24 -11.72 -9.81 20.27
N VAL A 25 -10.46 -10.23 20.35
CA VAL A 25 -9.34 -9.49 19.76
C VAL A 25 -9.14 -9.93 18.31
N SER A 26 -9.25 -8.97 17.38
CA SER A 26 -8.91 -9.17 15.96
C SER A 26 -7.45 -8.75 15.73
N LYS A 27 -6.63 -9.69 15.26
CA LYS A 27 -5.21 -9.48 14.94
C LYS A 27 -5.08 -9.02 13.48
N ALA A 28 -5.43 -7.75 13.22
CA ALA A 28 -5.46 -7.18 11.86
C ALA A 28 -4.09 -7.18 11.16
N LEU A 29 -3.00 -7.02 11.92
CA LEU A 29 -1.62 -7.24 11.48
C LEU A 29 -0.91 -8.10 12.53
N HIS A 30 -0.16 -9.11 12.07
CA HIS A 30 0.51 -10.05 12.94
C HIS A 30 1.90 -10.42 12.39
N GLY A 31 2.94 -9.69 12.85
CA GLY A 31 4.32 -9.92 12.47
C GLY A 31 4.68 -9.41 11.07
N VAL A 32 4.12 -8.26 10.64
CA VAL A 32 4.38 -7.71 9.30
C VAL A 32 5.77 -7.05 9.26
N SER A 33 6.64 -7.52 8.33
CA SER A 33 8.01 -7.02 8.16
C SER A 33 8.36 -6.84 6.69
N PHE A 34 8.70 -5.61 6.29
CA PHE A 34 9.15 -5.25 4.94
C PHE A 34 9.91 -3.94 4.95
N ASP A 35 10.54 -3.60 3.83
CA ASP A 35 11.23 -2.34 3.64
C ASP A 35 10.85 -1.68 2.29
N ILE A 36 11.05 -0.37 2.21
CA ILE A 36 10.92 0.42 0.98
C ILE A 36 12.23 1.17 0.78
N LYS A 37 12.82 1.05 -0.42
CA LYS A 37 14.04 1.77 -0.79
C LYS A 37 13.70 3.17 -1.34
N GLU A 38 14.67 4.09 -1.29
CA GLU A 38 14.53 5.43 -1.87
C GLU A 38 14.22 5.35 -3.37
N GLY A 39 13.18 6.08 -3.81
CA GLY A 39 12.73 6.11 -5.20
C GLY A 39 12.13 4.80 -5.73
N GLU A 40 11.75 3.88 -4.83
CA GLU A 40 11.12 2.60 -5.18
C GLU A 40 9.59 2.70 -5.19
N THR A 41 8.95 1.89 -6.03
CA THR A 41 7.53 1.56 -5.92
C THR A 41 7.38 0.16 -5.35
N LEU A 42 6.90 0.07 -4.10
CA LEU A 42 6.50 -1.19 -3.46
C LEU A 42 5.02 -1.44 -3.69
N GLY A 43 4.67 -2.52 -4.38
CA GLY A 43 3.30 -3.01 -4.49
C GLY A 43 2.89 -3.81 -3.24
N VAL A 44 1.68 -3.57 -2.71
CA VAL A 44 1.10 -4.37 -1.63
C VAL A 44 -0.22 -4.94 -2.09
N VAL A 45 -0.30 -6.27 -2.21
CA VAL A 45 -1.41 -6.98 -2.83
C VAL A 45 -2.00 -8.02 -1.89
N GLY A 46 -3.28 -8.29 -2.04
CA GLY A 46 -4.01 -9.34 -1.33
C GLY A 46 -5.51 -9.12 -1.39
N GLU A 47 -6.30 -10.11 -0.95
CA GLU A 47 -7.77 -10.02 -0.89
C GLU A 47 -8.23 -8.90 0.06
N SER A 48 -9.50 -8.49 -0.07
CA SER A 48 -10.10 -7.51 0.85
C SER A 48 -10.03 -8.02 2.31
N GLY A 49 -9.72 -7.13 3.25
CA GLY A 49 -9.60 -7.48 4.68
C GLY A 49 -8.28 -8.16 5.08
N CYS A 50 -7.32 -8.37 4.18
CA CYS A 50 -6.04 -9.01 4.52
C CYS A 50 -5.03 -8.12 5.28
N GLY A 51 -5.37 -6.85 5.59
CA GLY A 51 -4.52 -5.97 6.40
C GLY A 51 -3.79 -4.85 5.63
N LYS A 52 -3.93 -4.72 4.31
CA LYS A 52 -3.22 -3.72 3.49
C LYS A 52 -3.42 -2.28 3.99
N SER A 53 -4.67 -1.85 4.08
CA SER A 53 -5.00 -0.49 4.58
C SER A 53 -4.61 -0.32 6.05
N MET A 54 -4.69 -1.38 6.86
CA MET A 54 -4.23 -1.32 8.25
C MET A 54 -2.72 -1.12 8.35
N THR A 55 -1.94 -1.69 7.43
CA THR A 55 -0.50 -1.44 7.32
C THR A 55 -0.23 0.03 7.02
N ALA A 56 -0.92 0.61 6.03
CA ALA A 56 -0.81 2.04 5.69
C ALA A 56 -1.17 2.94 6.87
N LEU A 57 -2.31 2.69 7.53
CA LEU A 57 -2.77 3.45 8.69
C LEU A 57 -1.84 3.30 9.90
N SER A 58 -1.20 2.13 10.07
CA SER A 58 -0.20 1.93 11.13
C SER A 58 1.05 2.76 10.87
N ILE A 59 1.56 2.80 9.63
CA ILE A 59 2.70 3.66 9.23
C ILE A 59 2.36 5.14 9.47
N MET A 60 1.17 5.55 9.07
CA MET A 60 0.66 6.91 9.30
C MET A 60 0.32 7.18 10.77
N ARG A 61 0.34 6.17 11.66
CA ARG A 61 -0.17 6.26 13.04
C ARG A 61 -1.57 6.88 13.13
N GLN A 62 -2.47 6.39 12.27
CA GLN A 62 -3.87 6.82 12.17
C GLN A 62 -4.85 5.68 12.49
N ILE A 63 -4.40 4.63 13.16
CA ILE A 63 -5.28 3.61 13.72
C ILE A 63 -6.19 4.26 14.76
N PRO A 64 -7.53 4.10 14.62
CA PRO A 64 -8.48 4.64 15.61
C PRO A 64 -8.31 3.92 16.94
N ASP A 65 -7.99 4.65 18.00
CA ASP A 65 -7.82 4.12 19.36
C ASP A 65 -8.80 4.84 20.30
N PRO A 66 -9.81 4.15 20.85
CA PRO A 66 -10.23 2.78 20.62
C PRO A 66 -10.98 2.60 19.27
N PRO A 67 -11.21 1.38 18.71
CA PRO A 67 -10.89 0.07 19.31
C PRO A 67 -9.54 -0.50 18.88
N GLY A 68 -8.77 0.14 17.97
CA GLY A 68 -7.52 -0.36 17.41
C GLY A 68 -6.30 0.12 18.18
N ARG A 69 -5.22 -0.69 18.16
CA ARG A 69 -3.95 -0.31 18.77
C ARG A 69 -2.79 -0.99 18.07
N ILE A 70 -1.68 -0.26 17.85
CA ILE A 70 -0.39 -0.84 17.51
C ILE A 70 0.18 -1.42 18.80
N VAL A 71 0.36 -2.75 18.84
CA VAL A 71 0.73 -3.50 20.05
C VAL A 71 2.23 -3.63 20.19
N SER A 72 2.93 -3.92 19.09
CA SER A 72 4.39 -4.10 19.05
C SER A 72 4.94 -3.88 17.64
N GLY A 73 6.25 -3.93 17.52
CA GLY A 73 7.01 -3.72 16.30
C GLY A 73 7.72 -2.38 16.24
N GLU A 74 8.39 -2.13 15.11
CA GLU A 74 9.06 -0.87 14.82
C GLU A 74 8.67 -0.37 13.43
N ILE A 75 8.57 0.95 13.26
CA ILE A 75 8.37 1.61 11.97
C ILE A 75 9.45 2.69 11.84
N LEU A 76 10.48 2.41 11.08
CA LEU A 76 11.63 3.30 10.93
C LEU A 76 11.52 4.08 9.61
N LEU A 77 11.43 5.40 9.68
CA LEU A 77 11.53 6.31 8.52
C LEU A 77 12.87 7.02 8.59
N HIS A 78 13.71 6.88 7.55
CA HIS A 78 15.10 7.36 7.59
C HIS A 78 15.90 6.89 8.83
N GLY A 79 15.56 5.70 9.35
CA GLY A 79 16.17 5.14 10.56
C GLY A 79 15.58 5.65 11.89
N GLU A 80 14.63 6.58 11.88
CA GLU A 80 13.94 7.09 13.07
C GLU A 80 12.60 6.38 13.32
N ASP A 81 12.42 5.84 14.52
CA ASP A 81 11.21 5.09 14.88
C ASP A 81 10.00 6.01 15.04
N LEU A 82 9.04 5.87 14.13
CA LEU A 82 7.80 6.64 14.13
C LEU A 82 6.91 6.34 15.36
N LEU A 83 7.00 5.13 15.94
CA LEU A 83 6.19 4.75 17.09
C LEU A 83 6.60 5.49 18.37
N LYS A 84 7.87 5.90 18.46
CA LYS A 84 8.41 6.68 19.59
C LYS A 84 8.14 8.18 19.50
N LYS A 85 7.72 8.68 18.31
CA LYS A 85 7.43 10.10 18.11
C LYS A 85 6.14 10.53 18.83
N SER A 86 6.11 11.73 19.34
CA SER A 86 4.91 12.37 19.91
C SER A 86 3.84 12.62 18.83
N LYS A 87 2.59 12.86 19.25
CA LYS A 87 1.50 13.26 18.33
C LYS A 87 1.83 14.55 17.55
N SER A 88 2.55 15.48 18.19
CA SER A 88 2.96 16.74 17.55
C SER A 88 4.01 16.52 16.46
N GLU A 89 5.01 15.67 16.71
CA GLU A 89 6.04 15.32 15.72
C GLU A 89 5.42 14.58 14.54
N MET A 90 4.56 13.58 14.79
CA MET A 90 3.84 12.89 13.72
C MET A 90 2.99 13.82 12.86
N ARG A 91 2.36 14.88 13.48
CA ARG A 91 1.59 15.88 12.71
C ARG A 91 2.48 16.67 11.76
N LYS A 92 3.72 16.95 12.14
CA LYS A 92 4.69 17.63 11.26
C LYS A 92 5.14 16.73 10.10
N LEU A 93 5.36 15.42 10.37
CA LEU A 93 5.79 14.48 9.34
C LEU A 93 4.69 14.17 8.32
N ARG A 94 3.43 14.06 8.78
CA ARG A 94 2.30 13.85 7.87
C ARG A 94 2.09 15.09 7.01
N GLY A 95 2.13 14.91 5.68
CA GLY A 95 2.03 15.97 4.68
C GLY A 95 3.38 16.51 4.21
N SER A 96 4.46 16.40 5.00
CA SER A 96 5.80 16.82 4.58
C SER A 96 6.73 15.68 4.19
N GLU A 97 6.81 14.62 5.00
CA GLU A 97 7.63 13.43 4.72
C GLU A 97 6.79 12.22 4.32
N LEU A 98 5.63 12.07 4.94
CA LEU A 98 4.68 11.00 4.69
C LEU A 98 3.38 11.58 4.16
N ALA A 99 2.94 11.14 2.99
CA ALA A 99 1.64 11.49 2.46
C ALA A 99 0.83 10.23 2.12
N MET A 100 -0.50 10.36 2.17
CA MET A 100 -1.40 9.24 1.86
C MET A 100 -2.55 9.71 0.97
N ILE A 101 -2.83 8.92 -0.06
CA ILE A 101 -4.04 8.98 -0.86
C ILE A 101 -4.96 7.88 -0.38
N PHE A 102 -6.13 8.24 0.14
CA PHE A 102 -7.13 7.31 0.66
C PHE A 102 -8.01 6.75 -0.45
N GLN A 103 -8.64 5.61 -0.17
CA GLN A 103 -9.46 4.86 -1.11
C GLN A 103 -10.65 5.68 -1.66
N GLU A 104 -11.26 6.55 -0.84
CA GLU A 104 -12.45 7.30 -1.24
C GLU A 104 -12.16 8.81 -1.37
N PRO A 105 -12.18 9.37 -2.61
CA PRO A 105 -12.00 10.80 -2.83
C PRO A 105 -13.09 11.67 -2.19
N MET A 106 -14.32 11.12 -2.09
CA MET A 106 -15.48 11.86 -1.60
C MET A 106 -15.40 12.18 -0.11
N THR A 107 -14.76 11.32 0.67
CA THR A 107 -14.60 11.50 2.13
C THR A 107 -13.34 12.29 2.49
N SER A 108 -12.37 12.37 1.57
CA SER A 108 -11.08 13.00 1.79
C SER A 108 -11.06 14.51 1.52
N LEU A 109 -11.92 15.00 0.59
CA LEU A 109 -12.05 16.41 0.28
C LEU A 109 -13.17 17.03 1.10
N ASN A 110 -12.89 18.17 1.77
CA ASN A 110 -13.90 18.92 2.48
C ASN A 110 -14.89 19.57 1.48
N PRO A 111 -16.18 19.20 1.48
CA PRO A 111 -17.15 19.67 0.47
C PRO A 111 -17.49 21.15 0.58
N VAL A 112 -17.23 21.79 1.72
CA VAL A 112 -17.54 23.20 1.97
C VAL A 112 -16.34 24.15 1.81
N MET A 113 -15.20 23.61 1.34
CA MET A 113 -14.00 24.38 1.00
C MET A 113 -13.68 24.26 -0.48
N THR A 114 -13.14 25.31 -1.09
CA THR A 114 -12.64 25.23 -2.48
C THR A 114 -11.43 24.32 -2.57
N ILE A 115 -11.24 23.65 -3.71
CA ILE A 115 -10.13 22.71 -3.89
C ILE A 115 -8.77 23.39 -3.73
N GLY A 116 -8.63 24.59 -4.26
CA GLY A 116 -7.40 25.36 -4.15
C GLY A 116 -7.09 25.79 -2.72
N SER A 117 -8.13 26.15 -1.93
CA SER A 117 -7.93 26.53 -0.53
C SER A 117 -7.44 25.35 0.33
N GLN A 118 -7.91 24.13 0.06
CA GLN A 118 -7.46 22.91 0.76
C GLN A 118 -5.99 22.60 0.46
N ILE A 119 -5.55 22.73 -0.80
CA ILE A 119 -4.14 22.56 -1.17
C ILE A 119 -3.29 23.67 -0.52
N ALA A 120 -3.74 24.93 -0.60
CA ALA A 120 -3.03 26.06 -0.02
C ALA A 120 -2.93 25.98 1.51
N GLU A 121 -3.93 25.42 2.19
CA GLU A 121 -3.91 25.17 3.62
C GLU A 121 -2.82 24.16 3.98
N THR A 122 -2.73 23.02 3.26
CA THR A 122 -1.68 22.02 3.45
C THR A 122 -0.29 22.65 3.33
N ILE A 123 -0.07 23.45 2.30
CA ILE A 123 1.21 24.17 2.09
C ILE A 123 1.52 25.08 3.28
N ARG A 124 0.55 25.88 3.75
CA ARG A 124 0.74 26.83 4.85
C ARG A 124 0.97 26.18 6.21
N ILE A 125 0.48 24.96 6.42
CA ILE A 125 0.72 24.20 7.64
C ILE A 125 2.19 23.78 7.73
N HIS A 126 2.79 23.39 6.60
CA HIS A 126 4.14 22.81 6.56
C HIS A 126 5.22 23.80 6.13
N GLU A 127 4.85 24.86 5.41
CA GLU A 127 5.81 25.84 4.90
C GLU A 127 5.52 27.24 5.46
N LYS A 128 6.59 28.00 5.73
CA LYS A 128 6.49 29.40 6.16
C LYS A 128 6.26 30.32 4.95
N VAL A 129 5.05 30.30 4.38
CA VAL A 129 4.69 31.11 3.20
C VAL A 129 3.49 32.01 3.47
N THR A 130 3.40 33.13 2.73
CA THR A 130 2.23 34.03 2.77
C THR A 130 1.04 33.41 2.03
N LYS A 131 -0.18 33.94 2.28
CA LYS A 131 -1.38 33.47 1.57
C LYS A 131 -1.27 33.54 0.05
N PRO A 132 -0.77 34.66 -0.58
CA PRO A 132 -0.58 34.73 -2.03
C PRO A 132 0.41 33.66 -2.56
N GLN A 133 1.52 33.44 -1.85
CA GLN A 133 2.51 32.42 -2.23
C GLN A 133 1.93 31.00 -2.13
N ALA A 134 1.14 30.71 -1.10
CA ALA A 134 0.45 29.42 -0.97
C ALA A 134 -0.57 29.21 -2.10
N MET A 135 -1.31 30.26 -2.48
CA MET A 135 -2.24 30.21 -3.61
C MET A 135 -1.51 29.92 -4.93
N GLU A 136 -0.41 30.61 -5.21
CA GLU A 136 0.40 30.37 -6.41
C GLU A 136 0.94 28.94 -6.46
N LYS A 137 1.50 28.43 -5.35
CA LYS A 137 1.97 27.05 -5.24
C LYS A 137 0.82 26.06 -5.45
N ALA A 138 -0.35 26.29 -4.86
CA ALA A 138 -1.52 25.43 -5.04
C ALA A 138 -2.00 25.39 -6.50
N ILE A 139 -2.01 26.51 -7.21
CA ILE A 139 -2.32 26.56 -8.64
C ILE A 139 -1.28 25.77 -9.44
N ASN A 140 0.01 25.90 -9.12
CA ASN A 140 1.07 25.13 -9.77
C ASN A 140 0.91 23.61 -9.51
N MET A 141 0.48 23.21 -8.32
CA MET A 141 0.14 21.79 -8.04
C MET A 141 -1.06 21.32 -8.87
N LEU A 142 -2.11 22.12 -9.02
CA LEU A 142 -3.24 21.78 -9.91
C LEU A 142 -2.80 21.61 -11.37
N ARG A 143 -1.89 22.47 -11.88
CA ARG A 143 -1.31 22.33 -13.22
C ARG A 143 -0.48 21.04 -13.32
N LEU A 144 0.33 20.75 -12.29
CA LEU A 144 1.20 19.56 -12.25
C LEU A 144 0.40 18.26 -12.36
N VAL A 145 -0.78 18.20 -11.73
CA VAL A 145 -1.69 17.06 -11.83
C VAL A 145 -2.64 17.15 -13.03
N ARG A 146 -2.38 18.06 -13.97
CA ARG A 146 -3.12 18.21 -15.23
C ARG A 146 -4.60 18.57 -15.04
N ILE A 147 -4.92 19.41 -14.07
CA ILE A 147 -6.23 20.03 -13.96
C ILE A 147 -6.30 21.20 -14.98
N PRO A 148 -7.24 21.17 -15.94
CA PRO A 148 -7.38 22.24 -16.92
C PRO A 148 -7.89 23.52 -16.24
N LEU A 149 -7.49 24.70 -16.74
CA LEU A 149 -7.91 26.01 -16.20
C LEU A 149 -7.67 26.11 -14.68
N ALA A 150 -6.46 25.75 -14.23
CA ALA A 150 -6.12 25.60 -12.80
C ALA A 150 -6.45 26.83 -11.95
N GLU A 151 -6.27 28.05 -12.50
CA GLU A 151 -6.58 29.33 -11.86
C GLU A 151 -8.07 29.49 -11.56
N GLN A 152 -8.92 29.14 -12.53
CA GLN A 152 -10.37 29.17 -12.38
C GLN A 152 -10.83 28.07 -11.42
N ARG A 153 -10.33 26.83 -11.63
CA ARG A 153 -10.67 25.66 -10.83
C ARG A 153 -10.24 25.77 -9.37
N TYR A 154 -9.19 26.56 -9.06
CA TYR A 154 -8.78 26.85 -7.68
C TYR A 154 -9.96 27.30 -6.79
N HIS A 155 -10.91 28.03 -7.36
CA HIS A 155 -12.08 28.59 -6.66
C HIS A 155 -13.30 27.67 -6.66
N GLU A 156 -13.23 26.51 -7.30
CA GLU A 156 -14.33 25.57 -7.36
C GLU A 156 -14.34 24.62 -6.14
N TYR A 157 -15.51 24.06 -5.88
CA TYR A 157 -15.74 23.11 -4.81
C TYR A 157 -15.63 21.67 -5.34
N PRO A 158 -15.37 20.66 -4.46
CA PRO A 158 -15.24 19.26 -4.90
C PRO A 158 -16.44 18.72 -5.69
N HIS A 159 -17.66 19.13 -5.34
CA HIS A 159 -18.89 18.67 -6.03
C HIS A 159 -19.01 19.16 -7.49
N GLN A 160 -18.28 20.20 -7.87
CA GLN A 160 -18.25 20.76 -9.23
C GLN A 160 -17.28 19.99 -10.15
N LEU A 161 -16.52 19.01 -9.63
CA LEU A 161 -15.50 18.25 -10.34
C LEU A 161 -15.97 16.83 -10.66
N SER A 162 -15.47 16.26 -11.76
CA SER A 162 -15.60 14.83 -12.04
C SER A 162 -14.80 13.98 -11.05
N GLY A 163 -15.10 12.67 -10.96
CA GLY A 163 -14.39 11.73 -10.08
C GLY A 163 -12.87 11.73 -10.32
N GLY A 164 -12.44 11.64 -11.58
CA GLY A 164 -11.02 11.69 -11.93
C GLY A 164 -10.36 13.04 -11.62
N MET A 165 -11.09 14.15 -11.71
CA MET A 165 -10.56 15.46 -11.29
C MET A 165 -10.41 15.56 -9.78
N ARG A 166 -11.37 15.05 -9.00
CA ARG A 166 -11.25 14.99 -7.54
C ARG A 166 -10.03 14.15 -7.12
N GLN A 167 -9.80 13.01 -7.78
CA GLN A 167 -8.62 12.18 -7.55
C GLN A 167 -7.32 12.95 -7.83
N ARG A 168 -7.25 13.69 -8.92
CA ARG A 168 -6.10 14.55 -9.24
C ARG A 168 -5.89 15.64 -8.19
N VAL A 169 -6.95 16.23 -7.66
CA VAL A 169 -6.87 17.21 -6.55
C VAL A 169 -6.32 16.56 -5.28
N MET A 170 -6.74 15.34 -4.93
CA MET A 170 -6.17 14.60 -3.79
C MET A 170 -4.68 14.32 -3.97
N ILE A 171 -4.27 13.92 -5.18
CA ILE A 171 -2.84 13.75 -5.51
C ILE A 171 -2.10 15.08 -5.33
N ALA A 172 -2.67 16.19 -5.83
CA ALA A 172 -2.09 17.53 -5.65
C ALA A 172 -1.92 17.89 -4.18
N MET A 173 -2.92 17.62 -3.32
CA MET A 173 -2.83 17.83 -1.87
C MET A 173 -1.75 16.96 -1.23
N ALA A 174 -1.71 15.67 -1.55
CA ALA A 174 -0.73 14.74 -1.01
C ALA A 174 0.72 15.13 -1.38
N LEU A 175 0.92 15.64 -2.58
CA LEU A 175 2.25 16.02 -3.09
C LEU A 175 2.63 17.49 -2.83
N ALA A 176 1.75 18.28 -2.22
CA ALA A 176 1.91 19.73 -2.07
C ALA A 176 3.20 20.15 -1.34
N CYS A 177 3.72 19.30 -0.45
CA CYS A 177 4.95 19.53 0.32
C CYS A 177 6.07 18.54 -0.01
N HIS A 178 6.05 17.92 -1.19
CA HIS A 178 7.11 17.03 -1.71
C HIS A 178 7.51 15.89 -0.74
N PRO A 179 6.58 15.00 -0.38
CA PRO A 179 6.86 13.93 0.59
C PRO A 179 7.93 12.96 0.08
N SER A 180 8.68 12.36 1.01
CA SER A 180 9.65 11.29 0.71
C SER A 180 8.95 9.97 0.40
N LEU A 181 7.80 9.70 1.06
CA LEU A 181 6.96 8.52 0.85
C LEU A 181 5.50 8.91 0.57
N LEU A 182 4.98 8.45 -0.56
CA LEU A 182 3.56 8.50 -0.90
C LEU A 182 2.94 7.11 -0.73
N ILE A 183 1.97 6.98 0.15
CA ILE A 183 1.15 5.77 0.31
C ILE A 183 -0.14 5.97 -0.49
N CYS A 184 -0.41 5.07 -1.44
CA CYS A 184 -1.61 5.06 -2.26
C CYS A 184 -2.47 3.84 -1.88
N ASP A 185 -3.54 4.06 -1.13
CA ASP A 185 -4.46 2.99 -0.71
C ASP A 185 -5.63 2.93 -1.71
N GLU A 186 -5.55 1.97 -2.62
CA GLU A 186 -6.50 1.75 -3.72
C GLU A 186 -6.87 3.06 -4.47
N PRO A 187 -5.90 3.81 -5.00
CA PRO A 187 -6.08 5.18 -5.46
C PRO A 187 -6.98 5.31 -6.70
N THR A 188 -7.40 4.21 -7.28
CA THR A 188 -8.18 4.17 -8.53
C THR A 188 -9.51 3.43 -8.40
N THR A 189 -9.87 3.00 -7.19
CA THR A 189 -11.18 2.36 -6.93
C THR A 189 -12.31 3.32 -7.31
N ALA A 190 -13.35 2.78 -7.95
CA ALA A 190 -14.51 3.51 -8.48
C ALA A 190 -14.23 4.48 -9.65
N LEU A 191 -13.09 4.35 -10.34
CA LEU A 191 -12.79 5.04 -11.59
C LEU A 191 -12.90 4.07 -12.78
N ASP A 192 -13.22 4.62 -13.95
CA ASP A 192 -13.15 3.83 -15.19
C ASP A 192 -11.70 3.48 -15.55
N VAL A 193 -11.52 2.41 -16.34
CA VAL A 193 -10.19 1.86 -16.68
C VAL A 193 -9.27 2.89 -17.32
N THR A 194 -9.82 3.80 -18.13
CA THR A 194 -9.04 4.83 -18.83
C THR A 194 -8.50 5.86 -17.84
N VAL A 195 -9.35 6.34 -16.94
CA VAL A 195 -8.97 7.30 -15.89
C VAL A 195 -8.01 6.64 -14.90
N GLN A 196 -8.23 5.37 -14.54
CA GLN A 196 -7.31 4.59 -13.71
C GLN A 196 -5.89 4.58 -14.30
N ALA A 197 -5.75 4.22 -15.58
CA ALA A 197 -4.45 4.20 -16.25
C ALA A 197 -3.77 5.58 -16.24
N GLN A 198 -4.54 6.66 -16.49
CA GLN A 198 -4.03 8.03 -16.45
C GLN A 198 -3.55 8.46 -15.06
N ILE A 199 -4.24 8.06 -13.99
CA ILE A 199 -3.86 8.37 -12.61
C ILE A 199 -2.57 7.64 -12.23
N LEU A 200 -2.46 6.34 -12.56
CA LEU A 200 -1.25 5.56 -12.27
C LEU A 200 -0.04 6.08 -13.05
N GLN A 201 -0.22 6.42 -14.32
CA GLN A 201 0.82 7.05 -15.13
C GLN A 201 1.26 8.39 -14.53
N LEU A 202 0.31 9.21 -14.08
CA LEU A 202 0.60 10.49 -13.42
C LEU A 202 1.45 10.28 -12.16
N ILE A 203 1.08 9.35 -11.28
CA ILE A 203 1.85 9.03 -10.06
C ILE A 203 3.27 8.59 -10.43
N ALA A 204 3.43 7.68 -11.42
CA ALA A 204 4.74 7.21 -11.86
C ALA A 204 5.62 8.32 -12.47
N GLU A 205 5.03 9.25 -13.24
CA GLU A 205 5.75 10.41 -13.77
C GLU A 205 6.20 11.37 -12.64
N LEU A 206 5.33 11.61 -11.66
CA LEU A 206 5.63 12.47 -10.52
C LEU A 206 6.70 11.85 -9.62
N GLN A 207 6.63 10.54 -9.38
CA GLN A 207 7.66 9.79 -8.68
C GLN A 207 9.05 9.96 -9.33
N LYS A 208 9.14 9.73 -10.64
CA LYS A 208 10.41 9.89 -11.38
C LYS A 208 10.97 11.30 -11.32
N LYS A 209 10.09 12.31 -11.30
CA LYS A 209 10.51 13.72 -11.24
C LYS A 209 10.97 14.16 -9.86
N SER A 210 10.31 13.69 -8.81
CA SER A 210 10.59 14.11 -7.43
C SER A 210 11.60 13.20 -6.72
N GLY A 211 11.80 11.96 -7.21
CA GLY A 211 12.60 10.94 -6.52
C GLY A 211 11.91 10.32 -5.31
N MET A 212 10.62 10.63 -5.06
CA MET A 212 9.87 10.04 -3.93
C MET A 212 9.70 8.54 -4.10
N SER A 213 9.48 7.84 -2.99
CA SER A 213 9.10 6.43 -2.98
C SER A 213 7.58 6.30 -2.93
N VAL A 214 7.05 5.20 -3.44
CA VAL A 214 5.61 4.94 -3.49
C VAL A 214 5.31 3.57 -2.87
N MET A 215 4.35 3.53 -1.94
CA MET A 215 3.71 2.29 -1.49
C MET A 215 2.33 2.22 -2.15
N LEU A 216 2.17 1.32 -3.12
CA LEU A 216 0.92 1.17 -3.87
C LEU A 216 0.15 -0.05 -3.38
N ILE A 217 -0.97 0.20 -2.73
CA ILE A 217 -1.90 -0.83 -2.27
C ILE A 217 -2.99 -0.98 -3.32
N THR A 218 -3.20 -2.20 -3.80
CA THR A 218 -4.28 -2.54 -4.72
C THR A 218 -4.56 -4.04 -4.69
N HIS A 219 -5.73 -4.44 -5.13
CA HIS A 219 -6.06 -5.84 -5.42
C HIS A 219 -5.82 -6.21 -6.89
N ASP A 220 -5.47 -5.25 -7.74
CA ASP A 220 -5.23 -5.44 -9.17
C ASP A 220 -3.75 -5.76 -9.46
N LEU A 221 -3.46 -7.05 -9.69
CA LEU A 221 -2.14 -7.52 -10.08
C LEU A 221 -1.68 -6.99 -11.44
N GLY A 222 -2.62 -6.69 -12.35
CA GLY A 222 -2.32 -6.09 -13.64
C GLY A 222 -1.70 -4.70 -13.49
N VAL A 223 -2.20 -3.91 -12.56
CA VAL A 223 -1.63 -2.61 -12.18
C VAL A 223 -0.22 -2.79 -11.60
N ILE A 224 -0.07 -3.69 -10.64
CA ILE A 224 1.21 -3.96 -9.98
C ILE A 224 2.29 -4.40 -10.98
N SER A 225 1.93 -5.25 -11.95
CA SER A 225 2.87 -5.71 -12.99
C SER A 225 3.49 -4.57 -13.82
N GLN A 226 2.78 -3.45 -13.94
CA GLN A 226 3.23 -2.30 -14.73
C GLN A 226 4.10 -1.32 -13.95
N VAL A 227 3.82 -1.11 -12.66
CA VAL A 227 4.38 0.02 -11.92
C VAL A 227 5.28 -0.34 -10.74
N ALA A 228 5.16 -1.56 -10.16
CA ALA A 228 5.94 -1.94 -9.00
C ALA A 228 7.36 -2.40 -9.36
N ASP A 229 8.30 -2.17 -8.44
CA ASP A 229 9.67 -2.73 -8.47
C ASP A 229 9.72 -4.04 -7.67
N ARG A 230 9.20 -4.03 -6.44
CA ARG A 230 9.02 -5.19 -5.57
C ARG A 230 7.57 -5.30 -5.13
N VAL A 231 7.16 -6.49 -4.71
CA VAL A 231 5.77 -6.79 -4.34
C VAL A 231 5.72 -7.56 -3.04
N VAL A 232 4.84 -7.12 -2.15
CA VAL A 232 4.44 -7.80 -0.93
C VAL A 232 3.06 -8.40 -1.14
N ILE A 233 2.92 -9.70 -0.94
CA ILE A 233 1.64 -10.41 -0.95
C ILE A 233 1.19 -10.62 0.49
N MET A 234 0.02 -10.05 0.82
CA MET A 234 -0.57 -10.15 2.16
C MET A 234 -1.77 -11.09 2.17
N TYR A 235 -1.85 -11.93 3.18
CA TYR A 235 -2.98 -12.80 3.47
C TYR A 235 -3.29 -12.80 4.96
N ALA A 236 -4.53 -12.52 5.33
CA ALA A 236 -5.03 -12.62 6.71
C ALA A 236 -4.10 -11.96 7.76
N GLY A 237 -3.66 -10.71 7.51
CA GLY A 237 -2.84 -9.92 8.43
C GLY A 237 -1.35 -10.22 8.41
N LYS A 238 -0.87 -11.07 7.49
CA LYS A 238 0.53 -11.49 7.36
C LYS A 238 1.07 -11.27 5.95
N ILE A 239 2.39 -11.17 5.84
CA ILE A 239 3.10 -11.28 4.57
C ILE A 239 3.34 -12.75 4.31
N VAL A 240 2.85 -13.25 3.17
CA VAL A 240 3.03 -14.63 2.75
C VAL A 240 4.11 -14.78 1.69
N GLU A 241 4.36 -13.71 0.91
CA GLU A 241 5.45 -13.68 -0.06
C GLU A 241 5.91 -12.24 -0.28
N TYR A 242 7.23 -12.05 -0.51
CA TYR A 242 7.85 -10.77 -0.76
C TYR A 242 9.06 -10.94 -1.68
N ALA A 243 8.98 -10.37 -2.86
CA ALA A 243 10.03 -10.54 -3.88
C ALA A 243 10.04 -9.39 -4.90
N SER A 244 10.98 -9.45 -5.86
CA SER A 244 10.93 -8.60 -7.06
C SER A 244 9.64 -8.87 -7.83
N LYS A 245 9.18 -7.89 -8.57
CA LYS A 245 8.02 -8.05 -9.46
C LYS A 245 8.20 -9.24 -10.40
N GLU A 246 9.38 -9.36 -11.01
CA GLU A 246 9.70 -10.43 -11.96
C GLU A 246 9.51 -11.81 -11.33
N ASN A 247 9.96 -12.00 -10.08
CA ASN A 247 9.84 -13.26 -9.37
C ASN A 247 8.39 -13.57 -9.00
N ILE A 248 7.64 -12.60 -8.47
CA ILE A 248 6.21 -12.78 -8.14
C ILE A 248 5.41 -13.24 -9.37
N PHE A 249 5.64 -12.64 -10.55
CA PHE A 249 4.84 -12.94 -11.75
C PHE A 249 5.30 -14.19 -12.51
N ASN A 250 6.60 -14.50 -12.51
CA ASN A 250 7.16 -15.59 -13.27
C ASN A 250 7.44 -16.85 -12.43
N HIS A 251 7.76 -16.68 -11.15
CA HIS A 251 8.19 -17.74 -10.23
C HIS A 251 7.55 -17.56 -8.85
N PRO A 252 6.20 -17.55 -8.75
CA PRO A 252 5.52 -17.39 -7.46
C PRO A 252 5.87 -18.57 -6.53
N LEU A 253 6.19 -18.25 -5.29
CA LEU A 253 6.64 -19.22 -4.29
C LEU A 253 5.48 -19.72 -3.43
N HIS A 254 4.59 -18.81 -2.99
CA HIS A 254 3.50 -19.16 -2.12
C HIS A 254 2.27 -19.64 -2.92
N PRO A 255 1.59 -20.73 -2.51
CA PRO A 255 0.41 -21.24 -3.21
C PRO A 255 -0.73 -20.20 -3.34
N TYR A 256 -0.85 -19.26 -2.42
CA TYR A 256 -1.80 -18.16 -2.52
C TYR A 256 -1.44 -17.20 -3.67
N THR A 257 -0.16 -16.88 -3.84
CA THR A 257 0.32 -16.05 -4.96
C THR A 257 0.04 -16.74 -6.30
N GLU A 258 0.29 -18.05 -6.40
CA GLU A 258 -0.06 -18.87 -7.58
C GLU A 258 -1.57 -18.76 -7.88
N ALA A 259 -2.41 -18.86 -6.84
CA ALA A 259 -3.86 -18.80 -6.97
C ALA A 259 -4.34 -17.39 -7.39
N LEU A 260 -3.77 -16.32 -6.82
CA LEU A 260 -4.04 -14.94 -7.21
C LEU A 260 -3.69 -14.69 -8.68
N LEU A 261 -2.53 -15.15 -9.14
CA LEU A 261 -2.11 -15.00 -10.55
C LEU A 261 -3.01 -15.76 -11.52
N LYS A 262 -3.54 -16.92 -11.11
CA LYS A 262 -4.51 -17.70 -11.91
C LYS A 262 -5.88 -17.01 -12.00
N SER A 263 -6.24 -16.18 -11.03
CA SER A 263 -7.52 -15.46 -11.01
C SER A 263 -7.53 -14.20 -11.89
N VAL A 264 -6.36 -13.74 -12.37
CA VAL A 264 -6.25 -12.58 -13.26
C VAL A 264 -6.71 -12.95 -14.67
N PRO A 265 -7.69 -12.23 -15.26
CA PRO A 265 -8.14 -12.47 -16.63
C PRO A 265 -6.99 -12.25 -17.63
N ARG A 266 -6.72 -13.24 -18.49
CA ARG A 266 -5.74 -13.10 -19.58
C ARG A 266 -6.46 -12.74 -20.87
N LEU A 267 -6.01 -11.67 -21.54
CA LEU A 267 -6.57 -11.22 -22.83
C LEU A 267 -6.41 -12.28 -23.96
N SER A 268 -5.46 -13.22 -23.80
CA SER A 268 -5.17 -14.30 -24.77
C SER A 268 -5.86 -15.63 -24.42
N GLY A 269 -6.77 -15.68 -23.45
CA GLY A 269 -7.52 -16.88 -23.09
C GLY A 269 -8.61 -17.20 -24.10
N GLU A 270 -8.93 -18.50 -24.32
CA GLU A 270 -10.08 -18.95 -25.08
C GLU A 270 -11.35 -18.32 -24.49
N ALA A 271 -12.10 -17.61 -25.32
CA ALA A 271 -13.37 -17.02 -24.91
C ALA A 271 -14.29 -18.13 -24.38
N GLY A 272 -14.69 -18.05 -23.09
CA GLY A 272 -15.57 -19.02 -22.44
C GLY A 272 -14.97 -19.88 -21.34
N LYS A 273 -13.66 -19.76 -21.02
CA LYS A 273 -13.12 -20.39 -19.80
C LYS A 273 -13.58 -19.63 -18.56
N GLU A 274 -14.16 -20.36 -17.61
CA GLU A 274 -14.47 -19.82 -16.29
C GLU A 274 -13.20 -19.27 -15.62
N LEU A 275 -13.30 -18.07 -15.02
CA LEU A 275 -12.21 -17.50 -14.24
C LEU A 275 -11.94 -18.38 -13.01
N TYR A 276 -10.67 -18.64 -12.74
CA TYR A 276 -10.29 -19.36 -11.54
C TYR A 276 -10.67 -18.54 -10.30
N MET A 277 -11.48 -19.09 -9.44
CA MET A 277 -11.80 -18.53 -8.12
C MET A 277 -11.06 -19.31 -7.04
N ILE A 278 -10.42 -18.59 -6.13
CA ILE A 278 -9.76 -19.23 -4.97
C ILE A 278 -10.86 -19.81 -4.08
N PRO A 279 -10.90 -21.14 -3.85
CA PRO A 279 -11.97 -21.76 -3.10
C PRO A 279 -11.96 -21.36 -1.61
N GLY A 280 -13.13 -21.38 -0.97
CA GLY A 280 -13.29 -21.10 0.46
C GLY A 280 -13.27 -19.60 0.79
N MET A 281 -13.29 -19.28 2.07
CA MET A 281 -13.30 -17.91 2.61
C MET A 281 -12.01 -17.59 3.35
N VAL A 282 -11.67 -16.30 3.43
CA VAL A 282 -10.57 -15.81 4.28
C VAL A 282 -10.93 -16.12 5.75
N PRO A 283 -10.01 -16.69 6.54
CA PRO A 283 -10.29 -17.04 7.93
C PRO A 283 -10.57 -15.79 8.77
N SER A 284 -11.35 -15.97 9.84
CA SER A 284 -11.55 -14.92 10.84
C SER A 284 -10.21 -14.58 11.52
N LEU A 285 -9.93 -13.29 11.67
CA LEU A 285 -8.77 -12.79 12.41
C LEU A 285 -9.04 -12.65 13.93
N ILE A 286 -10.21 -13.06 14.38
CA ILE A 286 -10.58 -13.05 15.81
C ILE A 286 -10.08 -14.34 16.45
N GLY A 287 -9.37 -14.21 17.57
CA GLY A 287 -8.80 -15.33 18.31
C GLY A 287 -7.35 -15.65 17.94
N GLU A 288 -6.95 -16.89 18.16
CA GLU A 288 -5.59 -17.38 17.87
C GLU A 288 -5.65 -18.50 16.81
N PRO A 289 -5.63 -18.16 15.53
CA PRO A 289 -5.56 -19.17 14.49
C PRO A 289 -4.24 -19.93 14.62
N LYS A 290 -4.30 -21.27 14.52
CA LYS A 290 -3.13 -22.14 14.55
C LYS A 290 -2.67 -22.47 13.13
N GLY A 291 -1.37 -22.66 12.95
CA GLY A 291 -0.80 -23.06 11.68
C GLY A 291 -0.86 -21.99 10.59
N CYS A 292 -0.67 -22.44 9.36
CA CYS A 292 -0.75 -21.59 8.16
C CYS A 292 -2.19 -21.13 7.91
N LEU A 293 -2.43 -19.82 7.87
CA LEU A 293 -3.76 -19.24 7.66
C LEU A 293 -4.36 -19.61 6.30
N PHE A 294 -3.53 -19.91 5.31
CA PHE A 294 -3.97 -20.33 3.98
C PHE A 294 -4.23 -21.85 3.88
N ALA A 295 -3.80 -22.66 4.85
CA ALA A 295 -3.93 -24.12 4.82
C ALA A 295 -5.33 -24.64 4.41
N PRO A 296 -6.46 -24.08 4.92
CA PRO A 296 -7.80 -24.53 4.53
C PRO A 296 -8.15 -24.34 3.06
N ARG A 297 -7.42 -23.48 2.34
CA ARG A 297 -7.63 -23.12 0.92
C ARG A 297 -6.47 -23.61 0.03
N CYS A 298 -5.41 -24.14 0.64
CA CYS A 298 -4.19 -24.54 -0.05
C CYS A 298 -4.33 -25.92 -0.67
N PRO A 299 -4.12 -26.09 -1.99
CA PRO A 299 -4.17 -27.41 -2.62
C PRO A 299 -3.00 -28.32 -2.22
N TYR A 300 -1.96 -27.78 -1.58
CA TYR A 300 -0.77 -28.50 -1.15
C TYR A 300 -0.68 -28.64 0.38
N ALA A 301 -1.78 -28.37 1.11
CA ALA A 301 -1.78 -28.40 2.56
C ALA A 301 -1.44 -29.79 3.10
N GLN A 302 -0.56 -29.86 4.10
CA GLN A 302 -0.16 -31.04 4.85
C GLN A 302 -0.59 -30.89 6.32
N GLU A 303 -0.54 -31.93 7.13
CA GLU A 303 -0.93 -31.90 8.54
C GLU A 303 -0.17 -30.82 9.34
N GLU A 304 1.12 -30.66 9.06
CA GLU A 304 1.97 -29.64 9.64
C GLU A 304 1.44 -28.22 9.41
N CYS A 305 0.88 -27.95 8.21
CA CYS A 305 0.31 -26.64 7.89
C CYS A 305 -0.88 -26.23 8.78
N PHE A 306 -1.58 -27.19 9.37
CA PHE A 306 -2.68 -26.92 10.30
C PHE A 306 -2.22 -26.80 11.76
N ALA A 307 -1.03 -27.28 12.09
CA ALA A 307 -0.51 -27.35 13.45
C ALA A 307 0.48 -26.23 13.76
N ILE A 308 1.39 -25.96 12.82
CA ILE A 308 2.53 -25.07 13.01
C ILE A 308 2.41 -23.89 12.03
N GLU A 309 2.65 -22.70 12.55
CA GLU A 309 2.71 -21.50 11.74
C GLU A 309 4.06 -21.43 11.01
N PRO A 310 4.09 -21.28 9.66
CA PRO A 310 5.33 -21.12 8.94
C PRO A 310 5.99 -19.76 9.22
N GLU A 311 7.31 -19.73 9.26
CA GLU A 311 8.10 -18.52 9.36
C GLU A 311 8.34 -17.91 7.97
N LEU A 312 8.53 -16.58 7.92
CA LEU A 312 8.93 -15.88 6.69
C LEU A 312 10.43 -16.12 6.46
N LYS A 313 10.76 -17.01 5.53
CA LYS A 313 12.14 -17.40 5.20
C LYS A 313 12.63 -16.70 3.96
N GLU A 314 13.94 -16.41 3.94
CA GLU A 314 14.62 -15.92 2.75
C GLU A 314 15.10 -17.14 1.93
N ILE A 315 14.68 -17.18 0.66
CA ILE A 315 15.07 -18.23 -0.29
C ILE A 315 15.52 -17.59 -1.59
N SER A 316 16.09 -18.38 -2.52
CA SER A 316 16.46 -17.89 -3.83
C SER A 316 15.24 -17.26 -4.54
N GLY A 317 15.29 -15.96 -4.78
CA GLY A 317 14.23 -15.22 -5.47
C GLY A 317 13.34 -14.35 -4.58
N GLY A 318 13.36 -14.48 -3.25
CA GLY A 318 12.57 -13.65 -2.35
C GLY A 318 12.38 -14.24 -0.96
N ARG A 319 11.36 -13.76 -0.25
CA ARG A 319 10.95 -14.28 1.07
C ARG A 319 9.58 -14.92 0.96
N VAL A 320 9.40 -16.07 1.59
CA VAL A 320 8.14 -16.83 1.57
C VAL A 320 7.81 -17.42 2.95
N CYS A 321 6.52 -17.39 3.30
CA CYS A 321 5.97 -17.93 4.52
C CYS A 321 5.24 -19.24 4.20
N CYS A 322 5.99 -20.35 3.95
CA CYS A 322 5.41 -21.63 3.52
C CYS A 322 6.30 -22.83 3.87
N HIS A 323 5.73 -23.86 4.52
CA HIS A 323 6.43 -25.11 4.90
C HIS A 323 7.02 -25.91 3.73
N ARG A 324 6.58 -25.68 2.49
CA ARG A 324 7.18 -26.31 1.30
C ARG A 324 8.70 -26.09 1.21
N TYR A 325 9.19 -25.01 1.81
CA TYR A 325 10.59 -24.59 1.77
C TYR A 325 11.35 -24.88 3.07
N ASP A 326 10.77 -25.62 4.02
CA ASP A 326 11.43 -26.01 5.27
C ASP A 326 12.43 -27.17 5.06
N ARG A 327 12.33 -27.89 3.94
CA ARG A 327 13.12 -29.10 3.63
C ARG A 327 14.33 -28.86 2.75
N GLU A 328 14.52 -27.66 2.19
CA GLU A 328 15.61 -27.37 1.25
C GLU A 328 16.98 -27.13 1.91
N GLU A 329 17.08 -27.07 3.24
CA GLU A 329 18.37 -26.92 3.94
C GLU A 329 19.16 -28.24 4.11
N GLY A 330 18.63 -29.39 3.65
CA GLY A 330 19.21 -30.73 3.94
C GLY A 330 19.59 -31.58 2.76
N GLU A 331 19.12 -31.34 1.53
CA GLU A 331 19.42 -32.22 0.39
C GLU A 331 20.00 -31.40 -0.76
N GLY A 332 21.35 -31.33 -0.78
CA GLY A 332 22.09 -30.96 -1.96
C GLY A 332 21.81 -32.00 -3.04
N HIS A 333 21.29 -31.56 -4.18
CA HIS A 333 21.19 -32.44 -5.36
C HIS A 333 22.59 -32.88 -5.77
N GLU A 334 22.86 -34.19 -5.65
CA GLU A 334 23.85 -34.92 -6.46
C GLU A 334 23.35 -35.06 -7.91
#